data_604fba07f76cb84f3598dccfaef7afeb
#
_entry.id   604fba07f76cb84f3598dccfaef7afeb
#
_cell.length_a   1.000
_cell.length_b   1.000
_cell.length_c   1.000
_cell.angle_alpha   90.00
_cell.angle_beta   90.00
_cell.angle_gamma   90.00
#
_symmetry.space_group_name_H-M   'P 1'
#
loop_
_entity.id
_entity.type
_entity.pdbx_description
1 polymer ?
#
loop_
_entity_poly.entity_id
_entity_poly.type
_entity_poly.pdbx_seq_one_letter_code
_entity_poly.pdbx_strand_id
1 'polypeptide(L)'
;ATAGRVYVADKDARLIKVFSAAGALLRTIGEPGDANGTLNAPMHLRVVGEKLYVSDALNAHVLIYNTGSGELLGQVGQRGLYVGNMVRPKGVSVDSDGNIYVVESYYDHLLVYNDAGQFLLPVGGTGSGVGRFFLPAGAWSDNQDRIFVADMFNGRVVIFRYIGATS
;
A
#
# COMPACT_ATOMS: atom_id res chain seq x y z
N ALA A 1 -13.44 -5.33 -2.38
CA ALA A 1 -14.57 -4.98 -3.25
C ALA A 1 -15.22 -3.72 -2.70
N THR A 2 -15.48 -2.74 -3.52
CA THR A 2 -16.13 -1.48 -3.11
C THR A 2 -17.13 -1.07 -4.19
N ALA A 3 -18.33 -0.64 -3.79
CA ALA A 3 -19.40 -0.21 -4.70
C ALA A 3 -19.72 -1.24 -5.80
N GLY A 4 -19.75 -2.54 -5.49
CA GLY A 4 -20.04 -3.60 -6.45
C GLY A 4 -18.94 -3.88 -7.48
N ARG A 5 -17.71 -3.39 -7.24
CA ARG A 5 -16.54 -3.64 -8.08
C ARG A 5 -15.49 -4.47 -7.36
N VAL A 6 -14.80 -5.33 -8.11
CA VAL A 6 -13.67 -6.13 -7.65
C VAL A 6 -12.43 -5.66 -8.41
N TYR A 7 -11.38 -5.28 -7.67
CA TYR A 7 -10.10 -4.86 -8.23
C TYR A 7 -9.11 -6.00 -8.09
N VAL A 8 -8.43 -6.34 -9.17
CA VAL A 8 -7.47 -7.45 -9.22
C VAL A 8 -6.14 -6.94 -9.76
N ALA A 9 -5.08 -7.10 -8.99
CA ALA A 9 -3.73 -6.86 -9.46
C ALA A 9 -3.32 -8.03 -10.38
N ASP A 10 -3.15 -7.74 -11.66
CA ASP A 10 -2.65 -8.69 -12.64
C ASP A 10 -1.17 -8.42 -12.87
N LYS A 11 -0.34 -9.22 -12.23
CA LYS A 11 1.12 -9.07 -12.26
C LYS A 11 1.70 -9.36 -13.65
N ASP A 12 1.11 -10.31 -14.37
CA ASP A 12 1.62 -10.69 -15.70
C ASP A 12 1.27 -9.63 -16.74
N ALA A 13 0.06 -9.08 -16.66
CA ALA A 13 -0.35 -7.95 -17.50
C ALA A 13 0.21 -6.61 -17.02
N ARG A 14 0.73 -6.53 -15.77
CA ARG A 14 1.20 -5.31 -15.12
C ARG A 14 0.14 -4.20 -15.07
N LEU A 15 -1.09 -4.61 -14.77
CA LEU A 15 -2.27 -3.75 -14.76
C LEU A 15 -3.18 -4.11 -13.59
N ILE A 16 -4.10 -3.23 -13.29
CA ILE A 16 -5.22 -3.53 -12.40
C ILE A 16 -6.45 -3.79 -13.26
N LYS A 17 -7.05 -4.97 -13.12
CA LYS A 17 -8.33 -5.32 -13.75
C LYS A 17 -9.47 -4.99 -12.81
N VAL A 18 -10.50 -4.34 -13.32
CA VAL A 18 -11.71 -3.98 -12.57
C VAL A 18 -12.88 -4.80 -13.11
N PHE A 19 -13.48 -5.59 -12.24
CA PHE A 19 -14.63 -6.43 -12.58
C PHE A 19 -15.89 -5.93 -11.86
N SER A 20 -17.04 -6.22 -12.44
CA SER A 20 -18.32 -6.11 -11.76
C SER A 20 -18.48 -7.22 -10.70
N ALA A 21 -19.47 -7.08 -9.82
CA ALA A 21 -19.83 -8.15 -8.87
C ALA A 21 -20.26 -9.45 -9.57
N ALA A 22 -20.74 -9.37 -10.81
CA ALA A 22 -21.11 -10.51 -11.64
C ALA A 22 -19.92 -11.13 -12.41
N GLY A 23 -18.69 -10.61 -12.22
CA GLY A 23 -17.48 -11.13 -12.85
C GLY A 23 -17.19 -10.60 -14.26
N ALA A 24 -17.97 -9.66 -14.78
CA ALA A 24 -17.67 -9.05 -16.08
C ALA A 24 -16.52 -8.06 -15.95
N LEU A 25 -15.52 -8.13 -16.84
CA LEU A 25 -14.45 -7.14 -16.92
C LEU A 25 -15.01 -5.79 -17.36
N LEU A 26 -14.85 -4.78 -16.52
CA LEU A 26 -15.34 -3.43 -16.80
C LEU A 26 -14.27 -2.56 -17.47
N ARG A 27 -13.01 -2.66 -17.00
CA ARG A 27 -11.88 -1.89 -17.52
C ARG A 27 -10.56 -2.36 -16.92
N THR A 28 -9.47 -1.77 -17.40
CA THR A 28 -8.14 -1.82 -16.80
C THR A 28 -7.72 -0.45 -16.26
N ILE A 29 -6.80 -0.42 -15.31
CA ILE A 29 -6.20 0.79 -14.73
C ILE A 29 -4.68 0.60 -14.71
N GLY A 30 -3.95 1.68 -14.99
CA GLY A 30 -2.50 1.74 -15.00
C GLY A 30 -1.91 1.48 -16.39
N GLU A 31 -0.62 1.73 -16.50
CA GLU A 31 0.19 1.50 -17.70
C GLU A 31 1.38 0.59 -17.34
N PRO A 32 1.65 -0.47 -18.13
CA PRO A 32 2.81 -1.33 -17.92
C PRO A 32 4.11 -0.56 -18.15
N GLY A 33 5.08 -0.73 -17.25
CA GLY A 33 6.39 -0.12 -17.43
C GLY A 33 7.27 -0.23 -16.19
N ASP A 34 8.49 0.30 -16.29
CA ASP A 34 9.51 0.36 -15.25
C ASP A 34 9.90 1.80 -14.87
N ALA A 35 9.15 2.79 -15.36
CA ALA A 35 9.29 4.20 -15.06
C ALA A 35 8.35 4.65 -13.92
N ASN A 36 8.55 5.88 -13.44
CA ASN A 36 7.62 6.52 -12.52
C ASN A 36 6.22 6.62 -13.14
N GLY A 37 5.20 6.36 -12.34
CA GLY A 37 3.81 6.39 -12.78
C GLY A 37 3.33 5.14 -13.53
N THR A 38 4.21 4.15 -13.78
CA THR A 38 3.86 2.90 -14.45
C THR A 38 3.85 1.71 -13.47
N LEU A 39 3.22 0.61 -13.86
CA LEU A 39 3.13 -0.63 -13.08
C LEU A 39 4.07 -1.70 -13.65
N ASN A 40 4.85 -2.33 -12.77
CA ASN A 40 5.75 -3.42 -13.11
C ASN A 40 5.39 -4.72 -12.37
N ALA A 41 5.21 -4.63 -11.05
CA ALA A 41 4.76 -5.75 -10.23
C ALA A 41 3.75 -5.29 -9.18
N PRO A 42 2.49 -4.99 -9.58
CA PRO A 42 1.46 -4.62 -8.61
C PRO A 42 1.17 -5.80 -7.68
N MET A 43 1.24 -5.55 -6.36
CA MET A 43 1.15 -6.59 -5.34
C MET A 43 -0.10 -6.45 -4.46
N HIS A 44 -0.30 -5.30 -3.85
CA HIS A 44 -1.40 -5.05 -2.93
C HIS A 44 -2.26 -3.88 -3.38
N LEU A 45 -3.54 -3.99 -3.09
CA LEU A 45 -4.56 -3.02 -3.44
C LEU A 45 -5.32 -2.58 -2.19
N ARG A 46 -5.51 -1.29 -2.05
CA ARG A 46 -6.40 -0.72 -1.03
C ARG A 46 -7.30 0.33 -1.67
N VAL A 47 -8.61 0.20 -1.46
CA VAL A 47 -9.57 1.22 -1.87
C VAL A 47 -10.06 1.98 -0.64
N VAL A 48 -9.95 3.30 -0.66
CA VAL A 48 -10.49 4.19 0.36
C VAL A 48 -11.19 5.36 -0.36
N GLY A 49 -12.49 5.49 -0.16
CA GLY A 49 -13.29 6.46 -0.90
C GLY A 49 -13.15 6.26 -2.43
N GLU A 50 -12.76 7.30 -3.12
CA GLU A 50 -12.55 7.31 -4.57
C GLU A 50 -11.10 7.03 -4.99
N LYS A 51 -10.23 6.66 -4.05
CA LYS A 51 -8.81 6.38 -4.32
C LYS A 51 -8.51 4.88 -4.25
N LEU A 52 -7.77 4.40 -5.23
CA LEU A 52 -7.17 3.06 -5.28
C LEU A 52 -5.67 3.20 -5.10
N TYR A 53 -5.14 2.68 -4.02
CA TYR A 53 -3.71 2.61 -3.72
C TYR A 53 -3.17 1.27 -4.20
N VAL A 54 -2.08 1.30 -4.96
CA VAL A 54 -1.45 0.12 -5.57
C VAL A 54 0.02 0.10 -5.20
N SER A 55 0.46 -0.84 -4.38
CA SER A 55 1.90 -1.04 -4.15
C SER A 55 2.52 -1.79 -5.32
N ASP A 56 3.64 -1.29 -5.83
CA ASP A 56 4.42 -1.91 -6.90
C ASP A 56 5.80 -2.34 -6.37
N ALA A 57 6.01 -3.64 -6.27
CA ALA A 57 7.22 -4.19 -5.67
C ALA A 57 8.47 -3.98 -6.53
N LEU A 58 8.35 -4.02 -7.87
CA LEU A 58 9.49 -3.85 -8.77
C LEU A 58 9.80 -2.39 -9.08
N ASN A 59 8.81 -1.49 -9.08
CA ASN A 59 9.07 -0.06 -9.23
C ASN A 59 9.32 0.64 -7.88
N ALA A 60 9.07 -0.08 -6.76
CA ALA A 60 9.34 0.39 -5.40
C ALA A 60 8.62 1.71 -5.05
N HIS A 61 7.34 1.77 -5.36
CA HIS A 61 6.46 2.89 -5.06
C HIS A 61 5.01 2.42 -4.77
N VAL A 62 4.18 3.35 -4.35
CA VAL A 62 2.71 3.19 -4.31
C VAL A 62 2.09 4.18 -5.27
N LEU A 63 1.31 3.71 -6.24
CA LEU A 63 0.53 4.55 -7.14
C LEU A 63 -0.88 4.74 -6.61
N ILE A 64 -1.44 5.92 -6.81
CA ILE A 64 -2.77 6.30 -6.37
C ILE A 64 -3.60 6.64 -7.60
N TYR A 65 -4.68 5.89 -7.82
CA TYR A 65 -5.60 6.09 -8.95
C TYR A 65 -6.98 6.50 -8.48
N ASN A 66 -7.69 7.27 -9.31
CA ASN A 66 -9.12 7.51 -9.12
C ASN A 66 -9.92 6.25 -9.49
N THR A 67 -10.77 5.76 -8.59
CA THR A 67 -11.60 4.56 -8.83
C THR A 67 -12.68 4.77 -9.88
N GLY A 68 -13.12 6.00 -10.10
CA GLY A 68 -14.12 6.40 -11.08
C GLY A 68 -13.53 6.53 -12.49
N SER A 69 -12.53 7.37 -12.72
CA SER A 69 -11.90 7.60 -14.02
C SER A 69 -10.80 6.59 -14.38
N GLY A 70 -10.08 6.04 -13.40
CA GLY A 70 -8.86 5.25 -13.59
C GLY A 70 -7.61 6.09 -13.78
N GLU A 71 -7.72 7.40 -13.64
CA GLU A 71 -6.64 8.35 -13.78
C GLU A 71 -5.63 8.24 -12.64
N LEU A 72 -4.33 8.39 -12.94
CA LEU A 72 -3.27 8.47 -11.96
C LEU A 72 -3.35 9.81 -11.23
N LEU A 73 -3.56 9.76 -9.91
CA LEU A 73 -3.64 10.94 -9.04
C LEU A 73 -2.30 11.31 -8.41
N GLY A 74 -1.42 10.32 -8.21
CA GLY A 74 -0.13 10.56 -7.58
C GLY A 74 0.67 9.30 -7.32
N GLN A 75 1.87 9.52 -6.77
CA GLN A 75 2.83 8.48 -6.39
C GLN A 75 3.39 8.77 -5.02
N VAL A 76 3.56 7.72 -4.21
CA VAL A 76 4.17 7.77 -2.88
C VAL A 76 5.40 6.89 -2.84
N GLY A 77 6.49 7.42 -2.29
CA GLY A 77 7.78 6.75 -2.20
C GLY A 77 8.49 6.63 -3.54
N GLN A 78 9.71 6.17 -3.46
CA GLN A 78 10.60 5.94 -4.59
C GLN A 78 11.61 4.88 -4.23
N ARG A 79 12.25 4.28 -5.25
CA ARG A 79 13.34 3.33 -5.04
C ARG A 79 14.52 3.99 -4.36
N GLY A 80 15.06 3.34 -3.33
CA GLY A 80 16.28 3.79 -2.68
C GLY A 80 16.58 3.08 -1.37
N LEU A 81 17.79 3.30 -0.84
CA LEU A 81 18.29 2.67 0.39
C LEU A 81 18.17 3.57 1.62
N TYR A 82 17.80 4.83 1.44
CA TYR A 82 17.61 5.75 2.56
C TYR A 82 16.25 5.56 3.20
N VAL A 83 16.16 5.86 4.49
CA VAL A 83 14.90 5.80 5.24
C VAL A 83 13.84 6.67 4.55
N GLY A 84 12.64 6.12 4.39
CA GLY A 84 11.57 6.75 3.62
C GLY A 84 11.55 6.41 2.13
N ASN A 85 12.62 5.77 1.60
CA ASN A 85 12.58 5.12 0.29
C ASN A 85 12.15 3.65 0.43
N MET A 86 11.86 3.02 -0.68
CA MET A 86 11.39 1.63 -0.74
C MET A 86 12.34 0.77 -1.55
N VAL A 87 12.47 -0.49 -1.16
CA VAL A 87 13.16 -1.55 -1.92
C VAL A 87 12.17 -2.64 -2.31
N ARG A 88 11.32 -3.05 -1.36
CA ARG A 88 10.33 -4.10 -1.57
C ARG A 88 9.02 -3.77 -0.84
N PRO A 89 8.25 -2.79 -1.33
CA PRO A 89 6.94 -2.50 -0.77
C PRO A 89 5.99 -3.69 -1.01
N LYS A 90 5.15 -3.98 -0.01
CA LYS A 90 4.12 -5.01 -0.05
C LYS A 90 2.77 -4.42 0.33
N GLY A 91 2.28 -4.70 1.54
CA GLY A 91 0.99 -4.21 1.99
C GLY A 91 0.91 -2.68 2.02
N VAL A 92 -0.24 -2.16 1.64
CA VAL A 92 -0.57 -0.74 1.76
C VAL A 92 -1.91 -0.59 2.48
N SER A 93 -1.98 0.36 3.42
CA SER A 93 -3.21 0.74 4.10
C SER A 93 -3.28 2.24 4.31
N VAL A 94 -4.47 2.75 4.66
CA VAL A 94 -4.71 4.19 4.83
C VAL A 94 -5.66 4.37 6.01
N ASP A 95 -5.37 5.32 6.90
CA ASP A 95 -6.23 5.69 8.03
C ASP A 95 -7.27 6.76 7.65
N SER A 96 -8.07 7.19 8.63
CA SER A 96 -9.13 8.19 8.41
C SER A 96 -8.61 9.59 8.11
N ASP A 97 -7.38 9.92 8.54
CA ASP A 97 -6.71 11.20 8.27
C ASP A 97 -6.00 11.21 6.90
N GLY A 98 -6.01 10.07 6.19
CA GLY A 98 -5.37 9.91 4.90
C GLY A 98 -3.88 9.56 4.98
N ASN A 99 -3.34 9.25 6.16
CA ASN A 99 -1.97 8.76 6.27
C ASN A 99 -1.85 7.38 5.62
N ILE A 100 -0.78 7.21 4.84
CA ILE A 100 -0.53 6.03 4.03
C ILE A 100 0.55 5.18 4.71
N TYR A 101 0.21 3.95 5.02
CA TYR A 101 1.06 2.97 5.69
C TYR A 101 1.53 1.93 4.66
N VAL A 102 2.84 1.84 4.45
CA VAL A 102 3.43 0.91 3.47
C VAL A 102 4.35 -0.06 4.19
N VAL A 103 4.05 -1.35 4.08
CA VAL A 103 4.97 -2.40 4.54
C VAL A 103 6.15 -2.46 3.59
N GLU A 104 7.34 -2.14 4.10
CA GLU A 104 8.62 -2.28 3.42
C GLU A 104 9.35 -3.52 3.97
N SER A 105 9.32 -4.62 3.21
CA SER A 105 9.75 -5.94 3.72
C SER A 105 11.24 -6.20 3.56
N TYR A 106 12.02 -5.31 2.99
CA TYR A 106 13.49 -5.46 2.88
C TYR A 106 14.20 -5.02 4.17
N TYR A 107 13.72 -3.92 4.77
CA TYR A 107 14.23 -3.39 6.04
C TYR A 107 13.32 -3.67 7.24
N ASP A 108 12.24 -4.43 7.03
CA ASP A 108 11.29 -4.77 8.09
C ASP A 108 10.65 -3.53 8.74
N HIS A 109 10.25 -2.56 7.92
CA HIS A 109 9.59 -1.34 8.35
C HIS A 109 8.14 -1.24 7.91
N LEU A 110 7.35 -0.52 8.69
CA LEU A 110 6.12 0.13 8.25
C LEU A 110 6.45 1.60 8.02
N LEU A 111 6.46 2.03 6.76
CA LEU A 111 6.72 3.41 6.39
C LEU A 111 5.41 4.18 6.42
N VAL A 112 5.42 5.36 7.02
CA VAL A 112 4.24 6.23 7.14
C VAL A 112 4.46 7.50 6.34
N TYR A 113 3.48 7.82 5.48
CA TYR A 113 3.43 9.04 4.68
C TYR A 113 2.12 9.77 4.95
N ASN A 114 2.09 11.08 4.77
CA ASN A 114 0.83 11.83 4.79
C ASN A 114 0.09 11.70 3.43
N ASP A 115 -1.09 12.29 3.33
CA ASP A 115 -1.94 12.29 2.13
C ASP A 115 -1.32 13.02 0.93
N ALA A 116 -0.35 13.92 1.18
CA ALA A 116 0.45 14.59 0.16
C ALA A 116 1.65 13.74 -0.32
N GLY A 117 1.83 12.52 0.22
CA GLY A 117 2.92 11.61 -0.12
C GLY A 117 4.27 11.95 0.53
N GLN A 118 4.30 12.85 1.51
CA GLN A 118 5.51 13.19 2.25
C GLN A 118 5.78 12.14 3.32
N PHE A 119 7.00 11.67 3.40
CA PHE A 119 7.44 10.72 4.42
C PHE A 119 7.40 11.35 5.82
N LEU A 120 6.78 10.65 6.77
CA LEU A 120 6.65 11.09 8.16
C LEU A 120 7.63 10.34 9.06
N LEU A 121 7.53 9.01 9.14
CA LEU A 121 8.36 8.19 10.02
C LEU A 121 8.38 6.71 9.59
N PRO A 122 9.45 5.97 9.96
CA PRO A 122 9.44 4.52 9.93
C PRO A 122 8.98 3.97 11.27
N VAL A 123 8.23 2.88 11.27
CA VAL A 123 7.88 2.09 12.45
C VAL A 123 8.44 0.69 12.27
N GLY A 124 9.05 0.11 13.31
CA GLY A 124 9.52 -1.26 13.27
C GLY A 124 11.05 -1.39 13.18
N GLY A 125 11.49 -2.20 12.24
CA GLY A 125 12.86 -2.70 12.07
C GLY A 125 12.99 -4.16 12.45
N THR A 126 14.03 -4.84 11.96
CA THR A 126 14.22 -6.29 12.06
C THR A 126 14.25 -6.79 13.51
N GLY A 127 13.48 -7.83 13.80
CA GLY A 127 13.47 -8.53 15.07
C GLY A 127 12.14 -9.14 15.47
N SER A 128 12.13 -9.80 16.64
CA SER A 128 10.95 -10.45 17.21
C SER A 128 10.36 -9.74 18.43
N GLY A 129 11.02 -8.71 18.93
CA GLY A 129 10.58 -7.91 20.07
C GLY A 129 9.33 -7.08 19.80
N VAL A 130 8.86 -6.36 20.82
CA VAL A 130 7.72 -5.45 20.70
C VAL A 130 8.07 -4.34 19.71
N GLY A 131 7.15 -4.08 18.77
CA GLY A 131 7.33 -3.05 17.74
C GLY A 131 8.38 -3.39 16.67
N ARG A 132 8.89 -4.61 16.62
CA ARG A 132 9.79 -5.11 15.57
C ARG A 132 9.06 -6.05 14.64
N PHE A 133 9.58 -6.24 13.43
CA PHE A 133 9.05 -7.13 12.41
C PHE A 133 10.13 -8.07 11.87
N PHE A 134 9.68 -9.18 11.29
CA PHE A 134 10.53 -10.03 10.48
C PHE A 134 9.79 -10.48 9.22
N LEU A 135 10.20 -9.93 8.08
CA LEU A 135 9.58 -10.06 6.76
C LEU A 135 8.06 -9.80 6.79
N PRO A 136 7.64 -8.60 7.21
CA PRO A 136 6.22 -8.24 7.22
C PRO A 136 5.67 -8.29 5.79
N ALA A 137 4.41 -8.74 5.64
CA ALA A 137 3.84 -9.04 4.34
C ALA A 137 2.65 -8.15 3.96
N GLY A 138 1.83 -7.76 4.90
CA GLY A 138 0.60 -7.02 4.64
C GLY A 138 0.26 -6.00 5.71
N ALA A 139 -0.51 -4.99 5.33
CA ALA A 139 -1.10 -4.04 6.26
C ALA A 139 -2.59 -3.86 5.98
N TRP A 140 -3.35 -3.63 7.03
CA TRP A 140 -4.77 -3.30 6.94
C TRP A 140 -5.13 -2.31 8.06
N SER A 141 -6.03 -1.37 7.77
CA SER A 141 -6.57 -0.41 8.75
C SER A 141 -8.07 -0.60 8.91
N ASP A 142 -8.54 -0.46 10.12
CA ASP A 142 -9.98 -0.44 10.41
C ASP A 142 -10.51 1.00 10.58
N ASN A 143 -11.80 1.10 10.89
CA ASN A 143 -12.49 2.38 11.09
C ASN A 143 -12.22 3.02 12.47
N GLN A 144 -11.33 2.46 13.28
CA GLN A 144 -10.84 3.01 14.56
C GLN A 144 -9.37 3.42 14.47
N ASP A 145 -8.83 3.52 13.24
CA ASP A 145 -7.44 3.84 12.91
C ASP A 145 -6.42 2.90 13.55
N ARG A 146 -6.84 1.63 13.75
CA ARG A 146 -5.90 0.58 14.11
C ARG A 146 -5.27 0.02 12.86
N ILE A 147 -3.95 -0.05 12.85
CA ILE A 147 -3.15 -0.57 11.74
C ILE A 147 -2.67 -1.96 12.12
N PHE A 148 -3.12 -2.95 11.38
CA PHE A 148 -2.77 -4.36 11.54
C PHE A 148 -1.65 -4.70 10.55
N VAL A 149 -0.53 -5.20 11.04
CA VAL A 149 0.60 -5.61 10.21
C VAL A 149 0.81 -7.12 10.36
N ALA A 150 0.74 -7.83 9.24
CA ALA A 150 1.06 -9.25 9.19
C ALA A 150 2.58 -9.45 9.28
N ASP A 151 3.08 -9.78 10.46
CA ASP A 151 4.49 -10.04 10.75
C ASP A 151 4.80 -11.52 10.49
N MET A 152 5.05 -11.82 9.21
CA MET A 152 4.94 -13.16 8.63
C MET A 152 5.89 -14.16 9.29
N PHE A 153 7.17 -13.85 9.42
CA PHE A 153 8.15 -14.80 9.99
C PHE A 153 8.10 -14.89 11.51
N ASN A 154 7.52 -13.91 12.19
CA ASN A 154 7.24 -14.01 13.62
C ASN A 154 5.88 -14.68 13.91
N GLY A 155 5.10 -15.07 12.88
CA GLY A 155 3.83 -15.78 13.02
C GLY A 155 2.77 -15.01 13.80
N ARG A 156 2.73 -13.69 13.70
CA ARG A 156 1.83 -12.83 14.47
C ARG A 156 1.26 -11.68 13.64
N VAL A 157 0.22 -11.04 14.18
CA VAL A 157 -0.26 -9.74 13.73
C VAL A 157 0.11 -8.70 14.78
N VAL A 158 0.80 -7.64 14.37
CA VAL A 158 1.12 -6.51 15.25
C VAL A 158 0.11 -5.41 14.99
N ILE A 159 -0.42 -4.82 16.06
CA ILE A 159 -1.45 -3.78 15.98
C ILE A 159 -0.86 -2.47 16.49
N PHE A 160 -0.93 -1.44 15.64
CA PHE A 160 -0.63 -0.06 16.01
C PHE A 160 -1.91 0.75 16.01
N ARG A 161 -1.95 1.79 16.79
CA ARG A 161 -3.01 2.80 16.77
C ARG A 161 -2.38 4.15 16.53
N TYR A 162 -2.85 4.85 15.51
CA TYR A 162 -2.57 6.27 15.35
C TYR A 162 -3.36 7.05 16.40
N ILE A 163 -2.67 7.87 17.17
CA ILE A 163 -3.30 8.63 18.28
C ILE A 163 -3.44 10.10 17.89
N GLY A 164 -3.40 10.48 16.63
CA GLY A 164 -3.55 11.88 16.21
C GLY A 164 -2.66 12.89 16.96
N ALA A 165 -2.53 14.08 16.47
CA ALA A 165 -2.04 15.18 17.29
C ALA A 165 -3.15 15.57 18.28
N THR A 166 -2.97 15.29 19.58
CA THR A 166 -3.83 15.86 20.61
C THR A 166 -3.67 17.38 20.54
N SER A 167 -4.70 18.05 20.02
CA SER A 167 -4.85 19.52 20.05
C SER A 167 -4.95 20.02 21.49
#